data_4d632e5bcbf967b897bd3e8c45cd7c99
#
_entry.id   4d632e5bcbf967b897bd3e8c45cd7c99
#
_cell.length_a   1.000
_cell.length_b   1.000
_cell.length_c   1.000
_cell.angle_alpha   90.00
_cell.angle_beta   90.00
_cell.angle_gamma   90.00
#
_symmetry.space_group_name_H-M   'P 1'
#
loop_
_entity.id
_entity.type
_entity.pdbx_description
1 polymer ?
#
loop_
_entity_poly.entity_id
_entity_poly.type
_entity_poly.pdbx_seq_one_letter_code
_entity_poly.pdbx_strand_id
1 'polypeptide(L)'
;MKWYTCTPVSFKGDHTFFSRDSGAFCKAFQRIGEESRAIMPTPAQEGDDPDLIRTEYANLKDAAWWKSLGIDGVILYAWGVGKYLPIARAIHDAGIFLVVYMDSSGLFFPWQYWLPIAKNMYTKDVFIHGKIKGSAFFLLRLLKQHTWNLASRGRRKHLDSGDMVAFPIPAALQSVADREWLYGKSIVRKLALVPNPISSTCRFAGEKRNIIMAVGRWDDLLYKRPCLLMSTLEQALAHAPHWEAEIYGNIPDFLREWHGNLPEPLRTRIHLAGYIPNIELQKKQSKARISLCTSLSEGTHLASAEALCAGASVVWPRLTPQLNCLQWYVSHDSGTLSPNDSPESLSGALLEEIRAWDSGKRNPEEISRYWCSLLHAENSCKRIIAAYEAAQGGKTGL
;
A
#
# COMPACT_ATOMS: atom_id res chain seq x y z
N MET A 1 -13.43 -23.59 4.09
CA MET A 1 -12.96 -23.05 5.39
C MET A 1 -13.60 -21.69 5.63
N LYS A 2 -13.54 -21.18 6.89
CA LYS A 2 -14.07 -19.87 7.25
C LYS A 2 -12.95 -18.91 7.60
N TRP A 3 -12.71 -17.93 6.74
CA TRP A 3 -11.63 -16.95 6.87
C TRP A 3 -12.19 -15.54 6.99
N TYR A 4 -12.08 -14.93 8.15
CA TYR A 4 -12.59 -13.57 8.36
C TYR A 4 -11.46 -12.53 8.33
N THR A 5 -11.82 -11.28 8.17
CA THR A 5 -10.90 -10.14 8.32
C THR A 5 -11.40 -9.24 9.44
N CYS A 6 -10.49 -8.62 10.18
CA CYS A 6 -10.84 -7.71 11.27
C CYS A 6 -10.02 -6.43 11.19
N THR A 7 -10.70 -5.30 11.17
CA THR A 7 -10.10 -3.97 11.32
C THR A 7 -10.62 -3.35 12.61
N PRO A 8 -9.76 -3.13 13.63
CA PRO A 8 -10.18 -2.68 14.96
C PRO A 8 -10.49 -1.17 15.04
N VAL A 9 -10.79 -0.57 13.90
CA VAL A 9 -11.20 0.83 13.73
C VAL A 9 -12.46 0.86 12.89
N SER A 10 -13.43 1.70 13.27
CA SER A 10 -14.66 1.85 12.51
C SER A 10 -14.44 2.74 11.28
N PHE A 11 -14.70 2.19 10.12
CA PHE A 11 -14.76 2.88 8.83
C PHE A 11 -16.14 2.68 8.22
N LYS A 12 -16.45 3.44 7.17
CA LYS A 12 -17.61 3.14 6.33
C LYS A 12 -17.37 1.80 5.62
N GLY A 13 -18.27 0.86 5.84
CA GLY A 13 -18.17 -0.51 5.32
C GLY A 13 -18.84 -0.69 3.97
N ASP A 14 -18.69 0.29 3.08
CA ASP A 14 -19.26 0.30 1.73
C ASP A 14 -18.36 -0.42 0.70
N HIS A 15 -18.76 -0.36 -0.55
CA HIS A 15 -18.00 -0.92 -1.67
C HIS A 15 -16.55 -0.40 -1.75
N THR A 16 -16.29 0.82 -1.27
CA THR A 16 -14.94 1.40 -1.26
C THR A 16 -14.03 0.64 -0.30
N PHE A 17 -14.52 0.31 0.90
CA PHE A 17 -13.81 -0.52 1.85
C PHE A 17 -13.56 -1.95 1.29
N PHE A 18 -14.58 -2.55 0.68
CA PHE A 18 -14.47 -3.90 0.12
C PHE A 18 -13.66 -3.99 -1.19
N SER A 19 -13.31 -2.85 -1.78
CA SER A 19 -12.42 -2.80 -2.95
C SER A 19 -10.92 -2.72 -2.58
N ARG A 20 -10.59 -2.52 -1.30
CA ARG A 20 -9.21 -2.36 -0.81
C ARG A 20 -9.04 -2.91 0.61
N ASP A 21 -7.80 -2.95 1.10
CA ASP A 21 -7.44 -3.28 2.48
C ASP A 21 -8.03 -4.64 2.94
N SER A 22 -8.48 -4.72 4.17
CA SER A 22 -9.05 -5.96 4.74
C SER A 22 -10.35 -6.39 4.06
N GLY A 23 -11.14 -5.46 3.56
CA GLY A 23 -12.35 -5.77 2.80
C GLY A 23 -12.06 -6.50 1.48
N ALA A 24 -11.01 -6.11 0.79
CA ALA A 24 -10.58 -6.78 -0.45
C ALA A 24 -10.11 -8.22 -0.19
N PHE A 25 -9.45 -8.50 0.93
CA PHE A 25 -9.15 -9.87 1.35
C PHE A 25 -10.41 -10.68 1.63
N CYS A 26 -11.39 -10.08 2.31
CA CYS A 26 -12.70 -10.73 2.54
C CYS A 26 -13.33 -11.19 1.22
N LYS A 27 -13.46 -10.27 0.25
CA LYS A 27 -14.01 -10.60 -1.07
C LYS A 27 -13.11 -11.59 -1.85
N ALA A 28 -11.81 -11.58 -1.65
CA ALA A 28 -10.89 -12.52 -2.30
C ALA A 28 -11.05 -13.95 -1.76
N PHE A 29 -11.22 -14.12 -0.45
CA PHE A 29 -11.55 -15.42 0.13
C PHE A 29 -12.85 -15.98 -0.44
N GLN A 30 -13.89 -15.15 -0.55
CA GLN A 30 -15.17 -15.56 -1.18
C GLN A 30 -14.96 -16.01 -2.64
N ARG A 31 -14.17 -15.28 -3.43
CA ARG A 31 -13.89 -15.63 -4.83
C ARG A 31 -13.13 -16.95 -5.01
N ILE A 32 -12.36 -17.38 -4.03
CA ILE A 32 -11.70 -18.70 -4.05
C ILE A 32 -12.52 -19.81 -3.40
N GLY A 33 -13.79 -19.54 -3.05
CA GLY A 33 -14.73 -20.53 -2.53
C GLY A 33 -14.76 -20.67 -1.01
N GLU A 34 -14.12 -19.76 -0.27
CA GLU A 34 -14.11 -19.77 1.19
C GLU A 34 -15.27 -18.91 1.75
N GLU A 35 -15.81 -19.29 2.90
CA GLU A 35 -16.71 -18.42 3.64
C GLU A 35 -15.92 -17.28 4.27
N SER A 36 -16.32 -16.02 3.98
CA SER A 36 -15.60 -14.86 4.51
C SER A 36 -16.51 -13.69 4.83
N ARG A 37 -16.22 -13.00 5.92
CA ARG A 37 -16.84 -11.75 6.34
C ARG A 37 -15.79 -10.81 6.93
N ALA A 38 -16.05 -9.52 6.84
CA ALA A 38 -15.23 -8.51 7.52
C ALA A 38 -15.83 -8.14 8.88
N ILE A 39 -14.98 -7.82 9.84
CA ILE A 39 -15.39 -7.42 11.21
C ILE A 39 -14.86 -6.04 11.51
N MET A 40 -15.72 -5.16 12.01
CA MET A 40 -15.37 -3.83 12.53
C MET A 40 -16.13 -3.52 13.81
N PRO A 41 -15.61 -2.61 14.66
CA PRO A 41 -16.37 -2.11 15.79
C PRO A 41 -17.56 -1.25 15.35
N THR A 42 -18.59 -1.18 16.22
CA THR A 42 -19.72 -0.23 16.13
C THR A 42 -19.23 1.23 16.11
N PRO A 43 -20.06 2.21 15.64
CA PRO A 43 -21.46 2.03 15.20
C PRO A 43 -21.57 1.48 13.78
N ALA A 44 -22.71 0.85 13.48
CA ALA A 44 -23.13 0.56 12.13
C ALA A 44 -23.38 1.86 11.36
N GLN A 45 -23.09 1.85 10.06
CA GLN A 45 -23.24 3.02 9.20
C GLN A 45 -24.17 2.70 8.03
N GLU A 46 -24.89 3.73 7.57
CA GLU A 46 -25.74 3.57 6.41
C GLU A 46 -24.90 3.18 5.17
N GLY A 47 -25.36 2.15 4.46
CA GLY A 47 -24.66 1.60 3.28
C GLY A 47 -23.54 0.61 3.62
N ASP A 48 -23.46 0.12 4.87
CA ASP A 48 -22.59 -1.01 5.19
C ASP A 48 -22.97 -2.25 4.33
N ASP A 49 -21.96 -2.88 3.75
CA ASP A 49 -22.10 -4.11 2.96
C ASP A 49 -22.60 -5.27 3.83
N PRO A 50 -23.49 -6.17 3.35
CA PRO A 50 -23.99 -7.31 4.12
C PRO A 50 -22.91 -8.29 4.59
N ASP A 51 -21.74 -8.29 4.00
CA ASP A 51 -20.59 -9.08 4.45
C ASP A 51 -19.82 -8.44 5.60
N LEU A 52 -20.25 -7.27 6.08
CA LEU A 52 -19.66 -6.63 7.26
C LEU A 52 -20.42 -7.02 8.53
N ILE A 53 -19.68 -7.50 9.51
CA ILE A 53 -20.14 -7.71 10.89
C ILE A 53 -19.73 -6.49 11.73
N ARG A 54 -20.71 -5.78 12.27
CA ARG A 54 -20.47 -4.77 13.32
C ARG A 54 -20.63 -5.39 14.70
N THR A 55 -19.67 -5.11 15.58
CA THR A 55 -19.67 -5.63 16.94
C THR A 55 -19.19 -4.59 17.94
N GLU A 56 -19.56 -4.73 19.20
CA GLU A 56 -19.01 -3.91 20.26
C GLU A 56 -17.49 -4.12 20.37
N TYR A 57 -16.76 -3.04 20.62
CA TYR A 57 -15.29 -3.11 20.73
C TYR A 57 -14.83 -4.05 21.86
N ALA A 58 -15.68 -4.26 22.90
CA ALA A 58 -15.43 -5.21 23.96
C ALA A 58 -15.37 -6.66 23.45
N ASN A 59 -16.25 -7.04 22.53
CA ASN A 59 -16.31 -8.37 21.94
C ASN A 59 -15.01 -8.71 21.18
N LEU A 60 -14.36 -7.73 20.54
CA LEU A 60 -13.08 -7.96 19.88
C LEU A 60 -11.98 -8.42 20.85
N LYS A 61 -12.13 -8.18 22.16
CA LYS A 61 -11.19 -8.58 23.22
C LYS A 61 -11.64 -9.83 23.98
N ASP A 62 -12.75 -10.43 23.57
CA ASP A 62 -13.35 -11.59 24.23
C ASP A 62 -13.10 -12.86 23.40
N ALA A 63 -12.33 -13.79 23.96
CA ALA A 63 -12.04 -15.08 23.33
C ALA A 63 -13.28 -15.95 23.15
N ALA A 64 -14.25 -15.88 24.06
CA ALA A 64 -15.50 -16.64 23.94
C ALA A 64 -16.33 -16.14 22.75
N TRP A 65 -16.38 -14.83 22.54
CA TRP A 65 -17.04 -14.26 21.37
C TRP A 65 -16.36 -14.70 20.06
N TRP A 66 -15.04 -14.64 19.97
CA TRP A 66 -14.31 -15.12 18.80
C TRP A 66 -14.58 -16.61 18.53
N LYS A 67 -14.54 -17.44 19.57
CA LYS A 67 -14.81 -18.87 19.46
C LYS A 67 -16.24 -19.15 18.96
N SER A 68 -17.22 -18.32 19.32
CA SER A 68 -18.62 -18.49 18.89
C SER A 68 -18.82 -18.28 17.38
N LEU A 69 -17.87 -17.64 16.68
CA LEU A 69 -17.94 -17.42 15.24
C LEU A 69 -17.62 -18.70 14.44
N GLY A 70 -16.94 -19.68 15.03
CA GLY A 70 -16.60 -20.95 14.40
C GLY A 70 -15.75 -20.77 13.16
N ILE A 71 -14.77 -19.85 13.20
CA ILE A 71 -13.88 -19.53 12.09
C ILE A 71 -12.53 -20.23 12.23
N ASP A 72 -11.92 -20.60 11.08
CA ASP A 72 -10.62 -21.25 11.03
C ASP A 72 -9.46 -20.26 11.18
N GLY A 73 -9.61 -19.07 10.59
CA GLY A 73 -8.58 -18.04 10.65
C GLY A 73 -9.09 -16.62 10.48
N VAL A 74 -8.25 -15.67 10.89
CA VAL A 74 -8.55 -14.23 10.78
C VAL A 74 -7.32 -13.43 10.39
N ILE A 75 -7.50 -12.50 9.45
CA ILE A 75 -6.50 -11.46 9.14
C ILE A 75 -6.82 -10.24 10.01
N LEU A 76 -5.95 -9.94 10.96
CA LEU A 76 -6.09 -8.77 11.84
C LEU A 76 -5.29 -7.58 11.26
N TYR A 77 -6.01 -6.59 10.74
CA TYR A 77 -5.49 -5.32 10.23
C TYR A 77 -5.26 -4.35 11.40
N ALA A 78 -4.21 -4.58 12.16
CA ALA A 78 -3.89 -3.81 13.37
C ALA A 78 -2.53 -3.11 13.30
N TRP A 79 -1.90 -3.07 12.13
CA TRP A 79 -0.63 -2.37 11.86
C TRP A 79 0.48 -2.65 12.88
N GLY A 80 0.43 -3.79 13.56
CA GLY A 80 1.36 -4.12 14.63
C GLY A 80 1.33 -3.17 15.83
N VAL A 81 0.27 -2.40 15.99
CA VAL A 81 0.16 -1.41 17.08
C VAL A 81 -0.17 -2.09 18.40
N GLY A 82 0.69 -1.91 19.39
CA GLY A 82 0.60 -2.59 20.69
C GLY A 82 -0.71 -2.41 21.45
N LYS A 83 -1.47 -1.34 21.19
CA LYS A 83 -2.81 -1.13 21.80
C LYS A 83 -3.83 -2.21 21.39
N TYR A 84 -3.61 -2.91 20.26
CA TYR A 84 -4.48 -3.98 19.78
C TYR A 84 -4.04 -5.38 20.23
N LEU A 85 -2.99 -5.47 21.06
CA LEU A 85 -2.55 -6.74 21.66
C LEU A 85 -3.68 -7.51 22.38
N PRO A 86 -4.61 -6.87 23.13
CA PRO A 86 -5.72 -7.60 23.73
C PRO A 86 -6.64 -8.30 22.72
N ILE A 87 -6.84 -7.71 21.54
CA ILE A 87 -7.61 -8.31 20.44
C ILE A 87 -6.86 -9.53 19.88
N ALA A 88 -5.58 -9.35 19.56
CA ALA A 88 -4.75 -10.44 19.02
C ALA A 88 -4.69 -11.64 20.01
N ARG A 89 -4.60 -11.38 21.30
CA ARG A 89 -4.65 -12.42 22.33
C ARG A 89 -5.99 -13.14 22.39
N ALA A 90 -7.09 -12.40 22.36
CA ALA A 90 -8.43 -13.00 22.38
C ALA A 90 -8.65 -13.95 21.19
N ILE A 91 -8.17 -13.58 20.00
CA ILE A 91 -8.22 -14.43 18.82
C ILE A 91 -7.36 -15.68 19.00
N HIS A 92 -6.12 -15.52 19.46
CA HIS A 92 -5.22 -16.64 19.74
C HIS A 92 -5.79 -17.60 20.81
N ASP A 93 -6.32 -17.04 21.90
CA ASP A 93 -6.90 -17.81 23.02
C ASP A 93 -8.18 -18.54 22.60
N ALA A 94 -8.87 -18.06 21.56
CA ALA A 94 -10.00 -18.75 20.93
C ALA A 94 -9.56 -19.95 20.06
N GLY A 95 -8.27 -20.15 19.84
CA GLY A 95 -7.72 -21.22 19.00
C GLY A 95 -7.84 -20.96 17.49
N ILE A 96 -8.05 -19.72 17.09
CA ILE A 96 -8.21 -19.29 15.70
C ILE A 96 -6.82 -18.93 15.14
N PHE A 97 -6.52 -19.38 13.91
CA PHE A 97 -5.26 -19.02 13.24
C PHE A 97 -5.20 -17.50 12.97
N LEU A 98 -4.25 -16.85 13.59
CA LEU A 98 -4.11 -15.39 13.55
C LEU A 98 -3.03 -14.94 12.59
N VAL A 99 -3.44 -14.22 11.55
CA VAL A 99 -2.55 -13.46 10.68
C VAL A 99 -2.50 -12.01 11.17
N VAL A 100 -1.37 -11.60 11.75
CA VAL A 100 -1.13 -10.17 12.08
C VAL A 100 -0.66 -9.47 10.81
N TYR A 101 -1.51 -8.64 10.24
CA TYR A 101 -1.22 -7.93 9.00
C TYR A 101 -0.62 -6.55 9.24
N MET A 102 0.52 -6.32 8.62
CA MET A 102 1.39 -5.18 8.87
C MET A 102 1.26 -4.09 7.82
N ASP A 103 0.14 -3.84 7.25
CA ASP A 103 -0.16 -2.82 6.23
C ASP A 103 0.67 -1.52 6.35
N SER A 104 1.97 -1.67 6.37
CA SER A 104 2.92 -0.57 6.51
C SER A 104 4.29 -0.91 5.93
N SER A 105 5.10 0.11 5.72
CA SER A 105 6.50 -0.04 5.27
C SER A 105 7.44 -0.72 6.27
N GLY A 106 6.93 -1.22 7.39
CA GLY A 106 7.76 -1.87 8.41
C GLY A 106 8.68 -0.93 9.19
N LEU A 107 8.43 0.37 9.17
CA LEU A 107 9.17 1.36 9.95
C LEU A 107 8.85 1.21 11.45
N PHE A 108 9.29 0.09 12.03
CA PHE A 108 9.09 -0.22 13.44
C PHE A 108 10.05 0.48 14.37
N PHE A 109 11.21 0.83 13.83
CA PHE A 109 12.27 1.41 14.61
C PHE A 109 12.63 2.78 14.09
N PRO A 110 12.38 3.84 14.85
CA PRO A 110 12.82 5.19 14.50
C PRO A 110 14.34 5.30 14.30
N TRP A 111 15.12 4.43 14.93
CA TRP A 111 16.58 4.41 14.79
C TRP A 111 17.09 3.93 13.44
N GLN A 112 16.33 3.12 12.73
CA GLN A 112 16.81 2.43 11.53
C GLN A 112 17.10 3.40 10.37
N TYR A 113 16.32 4.47 10.27
CA TYR A 113 16.45 5.51 9.26
C TYR A 113 16.14 6.87 9.86
N TRP A 114 16.57 7.05 11.11
CA TRP A 114 16.10 8.19 11.89
C TRP A 114 16.50 9.53 11.26
N LEU A 115 17.69 9.69 10.67
CA LEU A 115 18.10 10.92 10.02
C LEU A 115 17.22 11.30 8.81
N PRO A 116 16.99 10.42 7.82
CA PRO A 116 16.07 10.71 6.74
C PRO A 116 14.63 10.96 7.22
N ILE A 117 14.14 10.16 8.19
CA ILE A 117 12.81 10.34 8.77
C ILE A 117 12.73 11.67 9.52
N ALA A 118 13.71 11.99 10.34
CA ALA A 118 13.76 13.25 11.07
C ALA A 118 13.80 14.45 10.12
N LYS A 119 14.60 14.37 9.04
CA LYS A 119 14.63 15.39 7.99
C LYS A 119 13.27 15.59 7.35
N ASN A 120 12.61 14.51 6.97
CA ASN A 120 11.27 14.57 6.36
C ASN A 120 10.22 15.12 7.33
N MET A 121 10.26 14.68 8.59
CA MET A 121 9.37 15.20 9.65
C MET A 121 9.59 16.70 9.89
N TYR A 122 10.85 17.13 9.98
CA TYR A 122 11.20 18.54 10.15
C TYR A 122 10.70 19.37 8.97
N THR A 123 10.99 18.94 7.75
CA THR A 123 10.53 19.60 6.53
C THR A 123 9.01 19.74 6.50
N LYS A 124 8.29 18.68 6.88
CA LYS A 124 6.82 18.69 6.98
C LYS A 124 6.33 19.70 8.00
N ASP A 125 6.87 19.66 9.22
CA ASP A 125 6.41 20.52 10.30
C ASP A 125 6.71 21.99 10.00
N VAL A 126 7.87 22.28 9.39
CA VAL A 126 8.24 23.64 8.93
C VAL A 126 7.34 24.10 7.78
N PHE A 127 7.03 23.23 6.83
CA PHE A 127 6.14 23.54 5.70
C PHE A 127 4.73 23.91 6.17
N ILE A 128 4.18 23.14 7.12
CA ILE A 128 2.79 23.32 7.60
C ILE A 128 2.68 24.51 8.55
N HIS A 129 3.65 24.71 9.44
CA HIS A 129 3.53 25.62 10.58
C HIS A 129 4.48 26.82 10.54
N GLY A 130 5.32 26.92 9.50
CA GLY A 130 6.40 27.89 9.42
C GLY A 130 7.62 27.53 10.30
N LYS A 131 8.74 28.22 10.10
CA LYS A 131 10.06 27.83 10.64
C LYS A 131 10.09 27.72 12.18
N ILE A 132 9.52 28.68 12.90
CA ILE A 132 9.56 28.68 14.37
C ILE A 132 8.62 27.66 14.98
N LYS A 133 7.33 27.72 14.61
CA LYS A 133 6.31 26.77 15.12
C LYS A 133 6.61 25.34 14.66
N GLY A 134 7.02 25.15 13.41
CA GLY A 134 7.39 23.86 12.87
C GLY A 134 8.56 23.21 13.60
N SER A 135 9.60 23.99 13.97
CA SER A 135 10.70 23.47 14.78
C SER A 135 10.23 23.03 16.17
N ALA A 136 9.33 23.78 16.82
CA ALA A 136 8.74 23.39 18.09
C ALA A 136 7.90 22.12 17.99
N PHE A 137 7.05 22.00 16.96
CA PHE A 137 6.29 20.77 16.68
C PHE A 137 7.18 19.57 16.40
N PHE A 138 8.26 19.76 15.65
CA PHE A 138 9.24 18.70 15.39
C PHE A 138 9.88 18.18 16.68
N LEU A 139 10.33 19.09 17.58
CA LEU A 139 10.87 18.69 18.88
C LEU A 139 9.86 17.93 19.74
N LEU A 140 8.61 18.38 19.79
CA LEU A 140 7.54 17.67 20.50
C LEU A 140 7.27 16.27 19.90
N ARG A 141 7.39 16.13 18.59
CA ARG A 141 7.28 14.81 17.92
C ARG A 141 8.46 13.91 18.27
N LEU A 142 9.67 14.42 18.32
CA LEU A 142 10.84 13.65 18.74
C LEU A 142 10.68 13.12 20.17
N LEU A 143 10.19 13.95 21.09
CA LEU A 143 9.89 13.53 22.45
C LEU A 143 8.79 12.46 22.51
N LYS A 144 7.70 12.65 21.77
CA LYS A 144 6.65 11.62 21.64
C LYS A 144 7.16 10.32 21.02
N GLN A 145 8.06 10.40 20.06
CA GLN A 145 8.64 9.23 19.40
C GLN A 145 9.58 8.47 20.33
N HIS A 146 10.23 9.15 21.28
CA HIS A 146 10.97 8.49 22.35
C HIS A 146 10.05 7.67 23.26
N THR A 147 8.86 8.20 23.61
CA THR A 147 7.82 7.43 24.32
C THR A 147 7.22 6.30 23.47
N TRP A 148 7.18 6.45 22.17
CA TRP A 148 6.75 5.40 21.21
C TRP A 148 7.73 4.21 21.20
N ASN A 149 9.01 4.45 21.42
CA ASN A 149 10.02 3.38 21.53
C ASN A 149 9.83 2.54 22.79
N LEU A 150 9.35 3.14 23.88
CA LEU A 150 8.94 2.38 25.09
C LEU A 150 7.70 1.52 24.83
N ALA A 151 6.82 1.93 23.90
CA ALA A 151 5.70 1.12 23.45
C ALA A 151 6.11 -0.04 22.51
N SER A 152 7.35 -0.13 22.08
CA SER A 152 7.86 -1.19 21.21
C SER A 152 7.74 -2.58 21.82
N ARG A 153 7.80 -2.69 23.15
CA ARG A 153 7.55 -3.97 23.87
C ARG A 153 6.13 -4.50 23.64
N GLY A 154 5.13 -3.62 23.62
CA GLY A 154 3.74 -3.99 23.29
C GLY A 154 3.62 -4.44 21.84
N ARG A 155 4.33 -3.83 20.93
CA ARG A 155 4.36 -4.22 19.52
C ARG A 155 4.98 -5.60 19.31
N ARG A 156 6.12 -5.88 19.93
CA ARG A 156 6.73 -7.21 19.86
C ARG A 156 5.78 -8.29 20.36
N LYS A 157 5.15 -8.07 21.50
CA LYS A 157 4.14 -9.01 22.05
C LYS A 157 2.94 -9.20 21.12
N HIS A 158 2.53 -8.11 20.45
CA HIS A 158 1.43 -8.17 19.47
C HIS A 158 1.83 -9.03 18.26
N LEU A 159 3.02 -8.84 17.70
CA LEU A 159 3.51 -9.66 16.59
C LEU A 159 3.69 -11.13 17.01
N ASP A 160 4.20 -11.36 18.20
CA ASP A 160 4.44 -12.72 18.72
C ASP A 160 3.16 -13.52 18.95
N SER A 161 2.02 -12.84 19.20
CA SER A 161 0.72 -13.49 19.34
C SER A 161 0.13 -14.03 18.02
N GLY A 162 0.64 -13.60 16.85
CA GLY A 162 0.21 -14.13 15.56
C GLY A 162 0.80 -15.51 15.28
N ASP A 163 0.08 -16.33 14.55
CA ASP A 163 0.61 -17.56 13.92
C ASP A 163 1.40 -17.23 12.66
N MET A 164 0.98 -16.16 11.96
CA MET A 164 1.68 -15.55 10.83
C MET A 164 1.82 -14.04 11.04
N VAL A 165 2.97 -13.48 10.68
CA VAL A 165 3.21 -12.03 10.65
C VAL A 165 3.42 -11.61 9.20
N ALA A 166 2.40 -11.00 8.62
CA ALA A 166 2.32 -10.70 7.19
C ALA A 166 2.80 -9.27 6.87
N PHE A 167 3.76 -9.15 5.97
CA PHE A 167 4.24 -7.87 5.45
C PHE A 167 3.86 -7.68 3.98
N PRO A 168 3.45 -6.46 3.58
CA PRO A 168 3.01 -6.20 2.21
C PRO A 168 4.16 -6.07 1.20
N ILE A 169 5.39 -5.83 1.66
CA ILE A 169 6.56 -5.60 0.80
C ILE A 169 7.79 -6.37 1.27
N PRO A 170 8.64 -6.87 0.34
CA PRO A 170 9.83 -7.64 0.68
C PRO A 170 10.83 -6.87 1.57
N ALA A 171 11.05 -5.57 1.29
CA ALA A 171 12.00 -4.77 2.04
C ALA A 171 11.62 -4.63 3.53
N ALA A 172 10.31 -4.51 3.83
CA ALA A 172 9.82 -4.46 5.20
C ALA A 172 10.01 -5.79 5.93
N LEU A 173 9.68 -6.89 5.27
CA LEU A 173 9.90 -8.23 5.79
C LEU A 173 11.39 -8.48 6.08
N GLN A 174 12.26 -8.21 5.12
CA GLN A 174 13.70 -8.39 5.27
C GLN A 174 14.26 -7.53 6.39
N SER A 175 13.78 -6.30 6.54
CA SER A 175 14.17 -5.41 7.62
C SER A 175 13.92 -5.99 9.02
N VAL A 176 12.85 -6.75 9.19
CA VAL A 176 12.54 -7.45 10.46
C VAL A 176 13.40 -8.71 10.59
N ALA A 177 13.56 -9.48 9.52
CA ALA A 177 14.39 -10.69 9.50
C ALA A 177 15.85 -10.39 9.88
N ASP A 178 16.43 -9.34 9.32
CA ASP A 178 17.82 -8.91 9.62
C ASP A 178 18.03 -8.47 11.08
N ARG A 179 16.94 -8.30 11.83
CA ARG A 179 16.97 -7.86 13.22
C ARG A 179 16.38 -8.88 14.17
N GLU A 180 16.69 -10.16 13.92
CA GLU A 180 16.26 -11.25 14.80
C GLU A 180 16.65 -11.00 16.26
N TRP A 181 17.80 -10.39 16.52
CA TRP A 181 18.26 -10.04 17.86
C TRP A 181 17.27 -9.12 18.61
N LEU A 182 16.47 -8.35 17.89
CA LEU A 182 15.52 -7.40 18.42
C LEU A 182 14.10 -7.96 18.49
N TYR A 183 13.65 -8.63 17.44
CA TYR A 183 12.30 -9.20 17.35
C TYR A 183 12.18 -10.59 17.97
N GLY A 184 13.26 -11.36 17.97
CA GLY A 184 13.33 -12.73 18.44
C GLY A 184 13.02 -13.75 17.34
N LYS A 185 13.62 -14.92 17.47
CA LYS A 185 13.47 -16.05 16.52
C LYS A 185 12.00 -16.45 16.29
N SER A 186 11.17 -16.39 17.33
CA SER A 186 9.74 -16.72 17.24
C SER A 186 9.04 -15.90 16.15
N ILE A 187 9.22 -14.58 16.16
CA ILE A 187 8.58 -13.68 15.17
C ILE A 187 9.19 -13.92 13.79
N VAL A 188 10.53 -14.02 13.68
CA VAL A 188 11.21 -14.18 12.39
C VAL A 188 10.74 -15.46 11.65
N ARG A 189 10.47 -16.54 12.37
CA ARG A 189 9.94 -17.79 11.78
C ARG A 189 8.51 -17.68 11.26
N LYS A 190 7.76 -16.68 11.69
CA LYS A 190 6.34 -16.44 11.32
C LYS A 190 6.20 -15.41 10.21
N LEU A 191 7.33 -14.81 9.74
CA LEU A 191 7.30 -13.78 8.71
C LEU A 191 6.82 -14.32 7.37
N ALA A 192 5.91 -13.62 6.74
CA ALA A 192 5.41 -13.95 5.41
C ALA A 192 5.22 -12.70 4.55
N LEU A 193 5.52 -12.82 3.26
CA LEU A 193 5.19 -11.80 2.28
C LEU A 193 3.75 -12.00 1.83
N VAL A 194 2.88 -11.09 2.23
CA VAL A 194 1.48 -11.02 1.82
C VAL A 194 1.22 -9.62 1.30
N PRO A 195 1.32 -9.39 -0.02
CA PRO A 195 1.11 -8.08 -0.61
C PRO A 195 -0.27 -7.50 -0.30
N ASN A 196 -0.39 -6.18 -0.33
CA ASN A 196 -1.69 -5.53 -0.26
C ASN A 196 -2.59 -6.04 -1.39
N PRO A 197 -3.86 -6.30 -1.08
CA PRO A 197 -4.77 -7.00 -2.00
C PRO A 197 -5.11 -6.13 -3.21
N ILE A 198 -4.73 -6.58 -4.39
CA ILE A 198 -5.17 -5.99 -5.66
C ILE A 198 -6.28 -6.86 -6.24
N SER A 199 -7.33 -6.22 -6.72
CA SER A 199 -8.45 -6.92 -7.36
C SER A 199 -7.99 -7.68 -8.60
N SER A 200 -8.49 -8.90 -8.80
CA SER A 200 -8.24 -9.70 -10.01
C SER A 200 -8.85 -9.10 -11.29
N THR A 201 -9.66 -8.04 -11.16
CA THR A 201 -10.12 -7.22 -12.30
C THR A 201 -9.00 -6.35 -12.87
N CYS A 202 -7.98 -6.01 -12.05
CA CYS A 202 -6.78 -5.31 -12.51
C CYS A 202 -5.88 -6.29 -13.26
N ARG A 203 -5.98 -6.32 -14.57
CA ARG A 203 -5.17 -7.18 -15.45
C ARG A 203 -5.00 -6.53 -16.82
N PHE A 204 -4.01 -6.96 -17.56
CA PHE A 204 -3.85 -6.57 -18.95
C PHE A 204 -5.07 -7.05 -19.77
N ALA A 205 -5.64 -6.14 -20.55
CA ALA A 205 -6.87 -6.39 -21.29
C ALA A 205 -6.75 -6.01 -22.78
N GLY A 206 -5.53 -6.08 -23.35
CA GLY A 206 -5.30 -5.81 -24.76
C GLY A 206 -4.38 -4.61 -25.02
N GLU A 207 -4.79 -3.69 -25.88
CA GLU A 207 -3.91 -2.62 -26.40
C GLU A 207 -3.53 -1.57 -25.35
N LYS A 208 -2.25 -1.18 -25.34
CA LYS A 208 -1.69 -0.06 -24.59
C LYS A 208 -1.53 1.17 -25.47
N ARG A 209 -1.78 2.35 -24.88
CA ARG A 209 -1.60 3.66 -25.53
C ARG A 209 -0.45 4.43 -24.90
N ASN A 210 0.09 5.39 -25.61
CA ASN A 210 1.16 6.27 -25.13
C ASN A 210 0.65 7.25 -24.05
N ILE A 211 0.15 6.71 -22.96
CA ILE A 211 -0.42 7.45 -21.85
C ILE A 211 0.45 7.24 -20.61
N ILE A 212 0.86 8.35 -20.00
CA ILE A 212 1.46 8.43 -18.68
C ILE A 212 0.31 8.73 -17.71
N MET A 213 0.11 7.88 -16.73
CA MET A 213 -0.94 8.04 -15.74
C MET A 213 -0.35 8.42 -14.38
N ALA A 214 -0.87 9.47 -13.76
CA ALA A 214 -0.54 9.86 -12.41
C ALA A 214 -1.81 9.87 -11.54
N VAL A 215 -1.78 9.17 -10.41
CA VAL A 215 -2.93 9.03 -9.51
C VAL A 215 -2.54 9.48 -8.10
N GLY A 216 -3.25 10.46 -7.55
CA GLY A 216 -2.89 10.97 -6.23
C GLY A 216 -3.91 11.91 -5.61
N ARG A 217 -3.66 12.23 -4.32
CA ARG A 217 -4.32 13.33 -3.62
C ARG A 217 -3.43 14.56 -3.78
N TRP A 218 -3.66 15.34 -4.81
CA TRP A 218 -2.76 16.43 -5.22
C TRP A 218 -2.82 17.67 -4.32
N ASP A 219 -3.75 17.72 -3.40
CA ASP A 219 -3.78 18.64 -2.26
C ASP A 219 -2.74 18.32 -1.17
N ASP A 220 -2.21 17.11 -1.17
CA ASP A 220 -1.11 16.70 -0.28
C ASP A 220 0.25 17.11 -0.87
N LEU A 221 0.58 18.40 -0.73
CA LEU A 221 1.77 19.02 -1.31
C LEU A 221 3.08 18.36 -0.88
N LEU A 222 3.12 17.85 0.34
CA LEU A 222 4.34 17.27 0.89
C LEU A 222 4.57 15.82 0.45
N TYR A 223 3.55 14.97 0.59
CA TYR A 223 3.70 13.55 0.31
C TYR A 223 3.54 13.22 -1.17
N LYS A 224 2.57 13.81 -1.84
CA LYS A 224 2.30 13.54 -3.26
C LYS A 224 3.13 14.39 -4.21
N ARG A 225 3.66 15.51 -3.72
CA ARG A 225 4.58 16.41 -4.42
C ARG A 225 4.08 16.82 -5.82
N PRO A 226 2.92 17.49 -5.93
CA PRO A 226 2.38 17.91 -7.22
C PRO A 226 3.33 18.83 -8.01
N CYS A 227 4.14 19.67 -7.32
CA CYS A 227 5.14 20.50 -8.00
C CYS A 227 6.18 19.66 -8.74
N LEU A 228 6.59 18.52 -8.18
CA LEU A 228 7.50 17.59 -8.85
C LEU A 228 6.81 16.95 -10.07
N LEU A 229 5.53 16.58 -9.96
CA LEU A 229 4.74 16.08 -11.08
C LEU A 229 4.69 17.08 -12.22
N MET A 230 4.31 18.33 -11.91
CA MET A 230 4.19 19.42 -12.90
C MET A 230 5.48 19.60 -13.70
N SER A 231 6.60 19.85 -13.00
CA SER A 231 7.90 20.04 -13.63
C SER A 231 8.38 18.82 -14.41
N THR A 232 8.13 17.60 -13.89
CA THR A 232 8.50 16.36 -14.57
C THR A 232 7.74 16.19 -15.90
N LEU A 233 6.42 16.43 -15.90
CA LEU A 233 5.60 16.29 -17.10
C LEU A 233 5.93 17.35 -18.14
N GLU A 234 6.14 18.60 -17.74
CA GLU A 234 6.55 19.66 -18.65
C GLU A 234 7.84 19.30 -19.39
N GLN A 235 8.88 18.90 -18.64
CA GLN A 235 10.17 18.59 -19.21
C GLN A 235 10.13 17.33 -20.09
N ALA A 236 9.47 16.25 -19.63
CA ALA A 236 9.45 15.01 -20.37
C ALA A 236 8.60 15.11 -21.64
N LEU A 237 7.39 15.66 -21.56
CA LEU A 237 6.48 15.74 -22.70
C LEU A 237 6.93 16.76 -23.76
N ALA A 238 7.78 17.73 -23.41
CA ALA A 238 8.43 18.59 -24.41
C ALA A 238 9.29 17.79 -25.39
N HIS A 239 9.84 16.65 -24.97
CA HIS A 239 10.69 15.77 -25.76
C HIS A 239 10.00 14.48 -26.24
N ALA A 240 8.71 14.30 -25.91
CA ALA A 240 7.93 13.10 -26.26
C ALA A 240 6.58 13.50 -26.89
N PRO A 241 6.57 13.99 -28.17
CA PRO A 241 5.37 14.59 -28.79
C PRO A 241 4.22 13.60 -29.01
N HIS A 242 4.48 12.29 -29.02
CA HIS A 242 3.46 11.25 -29.22
C HIS A 242 2.88 10.68 -27.91
N TRP A 243 3.25 11.26 -26.78
CA TRP A 243 2.80 10.84 -25.46
C TRP A 243 1.88 11.87 -24.85
N GLU A 244 0.92 11.37 -24.07
CA GLU A 244 -0.05 12.15 -23.29
C GLU A 244 0.10 11.82 -21.82
N ALA A 245 -0.41 12.69 -20.94
CA ALA A 245 -0.51 12.45 -19.52
C ALA A 245 -1.95 12.62 -19.03
N GLU A 246 -2.42 11.69 -18.21
CA GLU A 246 -3.71 11.77 -17.52
C GLU A 246 -3.49 11.83 -16.01
N ILE A 247 -3.99 12.88 -15.36
CA ILE A 247 -3.84 13.14 -13.92
C ILE A 247 -5.17 12.89 -13.22
N TYR A 248 -5.22 11.87 -12.38
CA TYR A 248 -6.41 11.44 -11.64
C TYR A 248 -6.32 11.76 -10.15
N GLY A 249 -7.47 11.98 -9.55
CA GLY A 249 -7.64 12.26 -8.13
C GLY A 249 -8.12 13.68 -7.86
N ASN A 250 -7.92 14.18 -6.65
CA ASN A 250 -8.31 15.55 -6.32
C ASN A 250 -7.43 16.56 -7.06
N ILE A 251 -8.05 17.46 -7.82
CA ILE A 251 -7.34 18.47 -8.62
C ILE A 251 -7.54 19.82 -7.93
N PRO A 252 -6.56 20.33 -7.17
CA PRO A 252 -6.61 21.65 -6.55
C PRO A 252 -6.43 22.77 -7.57
N ASP A 253 -6.82 24.00 -7.19
CA ASP A 253 -6.83 25.15 -8.10
C ASP A 253 -5.44 25.50 -8.64
N PHE A 254 -4.38 25.40 -7.84
CA PHE A 254 -3.04 25.67 -8.32
C PHE A 254 -2.60 24.72 -9.46
N LEU A 255 -3.12 23.47 -9.48
CA LEU A 255 -2.84 22.51 -10.55
C LEU A 255 -3.64 22.88 -11.83
N ARG A 256 -4.86 23.42 -11.68
CA ARG A 256 -5.64 23.95 -12.80
C ARG A 256 -4.99 25.21 -13.39
N GLU A 257 -4.53 26.10 -12.54
CA GLU A 257 -3.82 27.31 -12.92
C GLU A 257 -2.52 26.99 -13.67
N TRP A 258 -1.71 26.07 -13.13
CA TRP A 258 -0.53 25.57 -13.83
C TRP A 258 -0.87 25.04 -15.23
N HIS A 259 -1.88 24.17 -15.32
CA HIS A 259 -2.30 23.59 -16.60
C HIS A 259 -2.78 24.67 -17.59
N GLY A 260 -3.51 25.67 -17.12
CA GLY A 260 -3.96 26.81 -17.94
C GLY A 260 -2.82 27.66 -18.51
N ASN A 261 -1.70 27.73 -17.78
CA ASN A 261 -0.52 28.49 -18.19
C ASN A 261 0.47 27.70 -19.07
N LEU A 262 0.22 26.41 -19.32
CA LEU A 262 1.06 25.61 -20.21
C LEU A 262 1.00 26.11 -21.67
N PRO A 263 2.11 26.02 -22.40
CA PRO A 263 2.08 26.17 -23.86
C PRO A 263 1.07 25.20 -24.49
N GLU A 264 0.37 25.66 -25.54
CA GLU A 264 -0.70 24.89 -26.17
C GLU A 264 -0.30 23.44 -26.53
N PRO A 265 0.88 23.15 -27.11
CA PRO A 265 1.27 21.78 -27.43
C PRO A 265 1.40 20.84 -26.21
N LEU A 266 1.66 21.38 -25.01
CA LEU A 266 1.67 20.61 -23.77
C LEU A 266 0.27 20.54 -23.14
N ARG A 267 -0.44 21.67 -23.14
CA ARG A 267 -1.77 21.76 -22.54
C ARG A 267 -2.77 20.80 -23.18
N THR A 268 -2.68 20.60 -24.50
CA THR A 268 -3.56 19.66 -25.22
C THR A 268 -3.25 18.19 -24.96
N ARG A 269 -2.08 17.88 -24.41
CA ARG A 269 -1.61 16.51 -24.14
C ARG A 269 -1.56 16.15 -22.64
N ILE A 270 -1.80 17.11 -21.75
CA ILE A 270 -1.87 16.88 -20.31
C ILE A 270 -3.32 17.04 -19.89
N HIS A 271 -3.96 16.00 -19.41
CA HIS A 271 -5.37 15.98 -19.06
C HIS A 271 -5.58 15.91 -17.56
N LEU A 272 -6.24 16.91 -16.99
CA LEU A 272 -6.68 16.91 -15.59
C LEU A 272 -8.01 16.14 -15.49
N ALA A 273 -7.94 14.81 -15.35
CA ALA A 273 -9.11 13.93 -15.40
C ALA A 273 -9.96 13.96 -14.11
N GLY A 274 -9.36 14.39 -13.00
CA GLY A 274 -10.09 14.48 -11.72
C GLY A 274 -10.35 13.15 -11.05
N TYR A 275 -11.26 13.16 -10.08
CA TYR A 275 -11.66 11.96 -9.36
C TYR A 275 -12.65 11.13 -10.19
N ILE A 276 -12.39 9.85 -10.33
CA ILE A 276 -13.30 8.87 -10.92
C ILE A 276 -13.41 7.63 -10.01
N PRO A 277 -14.52 6.87 -10.10
CA PRO A 277 -14.67 5.62 -9.37
C PRO A 277 -13.55 4.62 -9.68
N ASN A 278 -13.15 3.80 -8.69
CA ASN A 278 -12.03 2.86 -8.84
C ASN A 278 -12.19 1.93 -10.05
N ILE A 279 -13.40 1.43 -10.32
CA ILE A 279 -13.66 0.56 -11.46
C ILE A 279 -13.36 1.25 -12.81
N GLU A 280 -13.64 2.54 -12.93
CA GLU A 280 -13.32 3.34 -14.11
C GLU A 280 -11.81 3.64 -14.19
N LEU A 281 -11.18 3.90 -13.04
CA LEU A 281 -9.74 4.08 -12.95
C LEU A 281 -8.99 2.84 -13.44
N GLN A 282 -9.42 1.64 -13.05
CA GLN A 282 -8.85 0.37 -13.51
C GLN A 282 -8.94 0.21 -15.04
N LYS A 283 -10.06 0.62 -15.65
CA LYS A 283 -10.20 0.63 -17.12
C LYS A 283 -9.22 1.60 -17.78
N LYS A 284 -8.92 2.72 -17.14
CA LYS A 284 -7.92 3.69 -17.64
C LYS A 284 -6.50 3.13 -17.46
N GLN A 285 -6.20 2.54 -16.30
CA GLN A 285 -4.91 1.89 -16.03
C GLN A 285 -4.62 0.77 -17.04
N SER A 286 -5.63 0.01 -17.46
CA SER A 286 -5.45 -1.05 -18.46
C SER A 286 -4.97 -0.53 -19.82
N LYS A 287 -5.21 0.75 -20.13
CA LYS A 287 -4.79 1.41 -21.38
C LYS A 287 -3.46 2.17 -21.26
N ALA A 288 -3.09 2.61 -20.07
CA ALA A 288 -1.88 3.38 -19.86
C ALA A 288 -0.62 2.49 -19.96
N ARG A 289 0.46 3.02 -20.53
CA ARG A 289 1.78 2.36 -20.59
C ARG A 289 2.61 2.63 -19.35
N ILE A 290 2.53 3.83 -18.78
CA ILE A 290 3.38 4.25 -17.66
C ILE A 290 2.52 4.75 -16.51
N SER A 291 2.81 4.30 -15.29
CA SER A 291 2.32 4.87 -14.03
C SER A 291 3.43 5.71 -13.40
N LEU A 292 3.25 7.04 -13.38
CA LEU A 292 4.18 7.98 -12.76
C LEU A 292 3.76 8.25 -11.31
N CYS A 293 4.66 8.04 -10.38
CA CYS A 293 4.47 8.41 -8.98
C CYS A 293 5.54 9.38 -8.51
N THR A 294 5.14 10.47 -7.89
CA THR A 294 6.03 11.51 -7.36
C THR A 294 6.08 11.54 -5.84
N SER A 295 5.42 10.60 -5.17
CA SER A 295 5.29 10.58 -3.72
C SER A 295 6.64 10.56 -3.00
N LEU A 296 6.74 11.30 -1.90
CA LEU A 296 7.91 11.35 -1.03
C LEU A 296 8.12 10.05 -0.25
N SER A 297 7.05 9.36 0.09
CA SER A 297 7.08 8.12 0.87
C SER A 297 5.82 7.31 0.60
N GLU A 298 6.00 6.01 0.33
CA GLU A 298 4.90 5.06 0.17
C GLU A 298 5.31 3.71 0.79
N GLY A 299 4.45 3.14 1.59
CA GLY A 299 4.59 1.74 2.01
C GLY A 299 4.30 0.82 0.83
N THR A 300 3.06 0.88 0.36
CA THR A 300 2.59 0.27 -0.88
C THR A 300 1.77 1.30 -1.64
N HIS A 301 2.11 1.58 -2.87
CA HIS A 301 1.35 2.49 -3.71
C HIS A 301 0.35 1.69 -4.53
N LEU A 302 -0.89 1.59 -4.05
CA LEU A 302 -1.93 0.75 -4.67
C LEU A 302 -2.14 1.08 -6.15
N ALA A 303 -2.19 2.36 -6.51
CA ALA A 303 -2.38 2.76 -7.91
C ALA A 303 -1.26 2.25 -8.84
N SER A 304 0.00 2.23 -8.38
CA SER A 304 1.09 1.63 -9.15
C SER A 304 1.02 0.09 -9.18
N ALA A 305 0.59 -0.54 -8.08
CA ALA A 305 0.37 -1.98 -8.03
C ALA A 305 -0.75 -2.42 -8.99
N GLU A 306 -1.85 -1.69 -9.03
CA GLU A 306 -2.96 -1.89 -9.98
C GLU A 306 -2.47 -1.69 -11.42
N ALA A 307 -1.70 -0.64 -11.69
CA ALA A 307 -1.13 -0.36 -13.01
C ALA A 307 -0.18 -1.48 -13.49
N LEU A 308 0.67 -2.01 -12.60
CA LEU A 308 1.53 -3.16 -12.88
C LEU A 308 0.70 -4.42 -13.22
N CYS A 309 -0.32 -4.72 -12.43
CA CYS A 309 -1.25 -5.81 -12.74
C CYS A 309 -1.95 -5.59 -14.10
N ALA A 310 -2.23 -4.35 -14.44
CA ALA A 310 -2.78 -3.98 -15.74
C ALA A 310 -1.75 -3.96 -16.88
N GLY A 311 -0.47 -4.28 -16.63
CA GLY A 311 0.60 -4.36 -17.62
C GLY A 311 1.23 -3.00 -17.96
N ALA A 312 1.09 -1.99 -17.12
CA ALA A 312 1.86 -0.76 -17.20
C ALA A 312 3.19 -0.91 -16.46
N SER A 313 4.19 -0.14 -16.85
CA SER A 313 5.41 0.02 -16.07
C SER A 313 5.29 1.21 -15.10
N VAL A 314 6.22 1.30 -14.15
CA VAL A 314 6.22 2.38 -13.15
C VAL A 314 7.46 3.25 -13.28
N VAL A 315 7.29 4.57 -13.08
CA VAL A 315 8.39 5.52 -12.98
C VAL A 315 8.30 6.22 -11.64
N TRP A 316 9.42 6.28 -10.93
CA TRP A 316 9.44 6.76 -9.58
C TRP A 316 10.78 7.41 -9.18
N PRO A 317 10.81 8.44 -8.33
CA PRO A 317 12.06 8.94 -7.76
C PRO A 317 12.61 7.94 -6.75
N ARG A 318 13.92 7.80 -6.71
CA ARG A 318 14.58 7.01 -5.66
C ARG A 318 14.36 7.69 -4.31
N LEU A 319 13.76 6.96 -3.40
CA LEU A 319 13.46 7.45 -2.06
C LEU A 319 14.37 6.82 -1.01
N THR A 320 14.64 7.59 0.03
CA THR A 320 15.31 7.15 1.25
C THR A 320 14.38 7.44 2.42
N PRO A 321 14.12 6.52 3.32
CA PRO A 321 14.66 5.16 3.41
C PRO A 321 14.08 4.22 2.34
N GLN A 322 14.83 3.16 2.03
CA GLN A 322 14.46 2.19 1.01
C GLN A 322 13.35 1.20 1.44
N LEU A 323 12.72 1.43 2.59
CA LEU A 323 11.60 0.63 3.08
C LEU A 323 10.28 1.05 2.40
N ASN A 324 10.24 0.84 1.10
CA ASN A 324 9.09 1.16 0.26
C ASN A 324 8.96 0.10 -0.85
N CYS A 325 7.86 0.14 -1.56
CA CYS A 325 7.58 -0.80 -2.65
C CYS A 325 8.37 -0.52 -3.95
N LEU A 326 9.05 0.61 -4.07
CA LEU A 326 9.59 1.14 -5.32
C LEU A 326 10.58 0.22 -6.01
N GLN A 327 11.61 -0.20 -5.28
CA GLN A 327 12.63 -1.09 -5.81
C GLN A 327 12.06 -2.44 -6.22
N TRP A 328 11.03 -2.90 -5.51
CA TRP A 328 10.33 -4.12 -5.86
C TRP A 328 9.51 -3.91 -7.14
N TYR A 329 8.76 -2.81 -7.25
CA TYR A 329 7.88 -2.55 -8.40
C TYR A 329 8.61 -2.29 -9.72
N VAL A 330 9.88 -1.87 -9.69
CA VAL A 330 10.70 -1.72 -10.91
C VAL A 330 11.49 -2.97 -11.28
N SER A 331 11.43 -4.03 -10.44
CA SER A 331 12.04 -5.30 -10.77
C SER A 331 11.36 -5.94 -12.00
N HIS A 332 11.97 -6.95 -12.58
CA HIS A 332 11.43 -7.67 -13.75
C HIS A 332 11.08 -6.78 -14.94
N ASP A 333 11.94 -5.83 -15.26
CA ASP A 333 11.75 -4.91 -16.40
C ASP A 333 10.41 -4.16 -16.38
N SER A 334 9.87 -3.91 -15.19
CA SER A 334 8.57 -3.28 -14.98
C SER A 334 8.63 -1.79 -14.63
N GLY A 335 9.78 -1.14 -14.84
CA GLY A 335 9.87 0.30 -14.63
C GLY A 335 11.27 0.86 -14.49
N THR A 336 11.34 2.17 -14.21
CA THR A 336 12.58 2.93 -14.04
C THR A 336 12.55 3.76 -12.76
N LEU A 337 13.66 3.71 -11.98
CA LEU A 337 13.88 4.60 -10.84
C LEU A 337 14.81 5.74 -11.25
N SER A 338 14.41 6.98 -10.96
CA SER A 338 15.35 8.10 -11.14
C SER A 338 16.47 8.03 -10.08
N PRO A 339 17.68 8.50 -10.39
CA PRO A 339 18.79 8.54 -9.44
C PRO A 339 18.49 9.32 -8.15
N ASN A 340 17.73 10.39 -8.26
CA ASN A 340 17.30 11.25 -7.14
C ASN A 340 15.90 11.81 -7.40
N ASP A 341 15.42 12.69 -6.54
CA ASP A 341 14.08 13.27 -6.58
C ASP A 341 14.04 14.71 -7.14
N SER A 342 15.03 15.11 -7.95
CA SER A 342 14.93 16.37 -8.70
C SER A 342 14.02 16.22 -9.92
N PRO A 343 13.38 17.31 -10.38
CA PRO A 343 12.55 17.29 -11.57
C PRO A 343 13.30 16.79 -12.81
N GLU A 344 14.55 17.22 -13.00
CA GLU A 344 15.41 16.85 -14.15
C GLU A 344 15.73 15.34 -14.11
N SER A 345 16.04 14.82 -12.93
CA SER A 345 16.33 13.41 -12.74
C SER A 345 15.12 12.53 -13.00
N LEU A 346 13.94 12.93 -12.49
CA LEU A 346 12.71 12.18 -12.69
C LEU A 346 12.20 12.30 -14.13
N SER A 347 12.34 13.45 -14.77
CA SER A 347 12.07 13.65 -16.20
C SER A 347 12.96 12.78 -17.08
N GLY A 348 14.26 12.71 -16.76
CA GLY A 348 15.20 11.82 -17.44
C GLY A 348 14.79 10.35 -17.33
N ALA A 349 14.41 9.89 -16.14
CA ALA A 349 13.90 8.52 -15.92
C ALA A 349 12.59 8.26 -16.67
N LEU A 350 11.69 9.23 -16.73
CA LEU A 350 10.46 9.13 -17.50
C LEU A 350 10.73 9.03 -19.00
N LEU A 351 11.67 9.80 -19.53
CA LEU A 351 12.10 9.71 -20.94
C LEU A 351 12.82 8.38 -21.26
N GLU A 352 13.57 7.83 -20.32
CA GLU A 352 14.15 6.49 -20.44
C GLU A 352 13.04 5.43 -20.55
N GLU A 353 12.03 5.51 -19.70
CA GLU A 353 10.90 4.59 -19.72
C GLU A 353 10.06 4.73 -20.99
N ILE A 354 9.83 5.96 -21.48
CA ILE A 354 9.19 6.23 -22.77
C ILE A 354 9.93 5.51 -23.89
N ARG A 355 11.26 5.68 -23.97
CA ARG A 355 12.10 5.01 -24.98
C ARG A 355 12.04 3.48 -24.87
N ALA A 356 11.94 2.95 -23.64
CA ALA A 356 11.79 1.51 -23.44
C ALA A 356 10.47 0.97 -24.03
N TRP A 357 9.39 1.73 -23.92
CA TRP A 357 8.12 1.41 -24.56
C TRP A 357 8.16 1.56 -26.09
N ASP A 358 8.71 2.65 -26.59
CA ASP A 358 8.78 2.95 -28.03
C ASP A 358 9.66 1.96 -28.78
N SER A 359 10.70 1.45 -28.13
CA SER A 359 11.59 0.41 -28.68
C SER A 359 11.06 -1.03 -28.54
N GLY A 360 9.87 -1.22 -27.91
CA GLY A 360 9.31 -2.55 -27.68
C GLY A 360 10.01 -3.35 -26.58
N LYS A 361 10.86 -2.72 -25.76
CA LYS A 361 11.52 -3.38 -24.64
C LYS A 361 10.53 -3.79 -23.53
N ARG A 362 9.41 -3.08 -23.41
CA ARG A 362 8.38 -3.40 -22.43
C ARG A 362 7.31 -4.33 -23.00
N ASN A 363 7.08 -5.43 -22.33
CA ASN A 363 6.03 -6.39 -22.68
C ASN A 363 4.90 -6.31 -21.65
N PRO A 364 3.74 -5.71 -21.98
CA PRO A 364 2.66 -5.49 -21.03
C PRO A 364 2.03 -6.79 -20.52
N GLU A 365 2.02 -7.84 -21.35
CA GLU A 365 1.48 -9.14 -20.95
C GLU A 365 2.37 -9.83 -19.92
N GLU A 366 3.68 -9.78 -20.10
CA GLU A 366 4.65 -10.34 -19.15
C GLU A 366 4.65 -9.57 -17.83
N ILE A 367 4.64 -8.24 -17.88
CA ILE A 367 4.50 -7.37 -16.70
C ILE A 367 3.23 -7.77 -15.92
N SER A 368 2.09 -7.80 -16.61
CA SER A 368 0.81 -8.16 -15.97
C SER A 368 0.84 -9.56 -15.37
N ARG A 369 1.27 -10.57 -16.14
CA ARG A 369 1.31 -11.97 -15.69
C ARG A 369 2.15 -12.11 -14.42
N TYR A 370 3.34 -11.51 -14.40
CA TYR A 370 4.23 -11.55 -13.24
C TYR A 370 3.57 -10.89 -12.02
N TRP A 371 3.12 -9.65 -12.16
CA TRP A 371 2.58 -8.89 -11.03
C TRP A 371 1.23 -9.41 -10.55
N CYS A 372 0.35 -9.88 -11.43
CA CYS A 372 -0.90 -10.53 -11.04
C CYS A 372 -0.63 -11.80 -10.20
N SER A 373 0.40 -12.59 -10.53
CA SER A 373 0.76 -13.78 -9.76
C SER A 373 1.18 -13.46 -8.33
N LEU A 374 1.69 -12.27 -8.09
CA LEU A 374 2.15 -11.80 -6.78
C LEU A 374 1.09 -11.00 -6.03
N LEU A 375 0.42 -10.05 -6.70
CA LEU A 375 -0.35 -8.99 -6.06
C LEU A 375 -1.86 -9.27 -6.01
N HIS A 376 -2.42 -10.15 -6.85
CA HIS A 376 -3.83 -10.46 -6.76
C HIS A 376 -4.19 -11.04 -5.40
N ALA A 377 -5.24 -10.50 -4.80
CA ALA A 377 -5.69 -10.83 -3.46
C ALA A 377 -5.95 -12.32 -3.27
N GLU A 378 -6.50 -13.00 -4.28
CA GLU A 378 -6.75 -14.43 -4.29
C GLU A 378 -5.47 -15.26 -4.10
N ASN A 379 -4.36 -14.83 -4.70
CA ASN A 379 -3.07 -15.50 -4.54
C ASN A 379 -2.49 -15.30 -3.12
N SER A 380 -2.72 -14.13 -2.53
CA SER A 380 -2.38 -13.88 -1.13
C SER A 380 -3.21 -14.72 -0.18
N CYS A 381 -4.54 -14.85 -0.42
CA CYS A 381 -5.41 -15.73 0.36
C CYS A 381 -4.97 -17.20 0.27
N LYS A 382 -4.65 -17.72 -0.93
CA LYS A 382 -4.14 -19.08 -1.10
C LYS A 382 -2.85 -19.34 -0.33
N ARG A 383 -1.92 -18.37 -0.30
CA ARG A 383 -0.68 -18.50 0.50
C ARG A 383 -0.97 -18.54 2.00
N ILE A 384 -1.94 -17.77 2.48
CA ILE A 384 -2.37 -17.78 3.88
C ILE A 384 -2.98 -19.14 4.24
N ILE A 385 -3.86 -19.66 3.40
CA ILE A 385 -4.48 -20.98 3.59
C ILE A 385 -3.42 -22.08 3.62
N ALA A 386 -2.49 -22.09 2.66
CA ALA A 386 -1.41 -23.08 2.61
C ALA A 386 -0.54 -23.06 3.89
N ALA A 387 -0.27 -21.86 4.45
CA ALA A 387 0.44 -21.74 5.70
C ALA A 387 -0.35 -22.27 6.90
N TYR A 388 -1.66 -22.05 6.92
CA TYR A 388 -2.56 -22.64 7.91
C TYR A 388 -2.56 -24.17 7.84
N GLU A 389 -2.74 -24.75 6.67
CA GLU A 389 -2.74 -26.20 6.44
C GLU A 389 -1.41 -26.84 6.87
N ALA A 390 -0.27 -26.22 6.53
CA ALA A 390 1.04 -26.67 6.97
C ALA A 390 1.18 -26.64 8.51
N ALA A 391 0.63 -25.63 9.17
CA ALA A 391 0.63 -25.54 10.63
C ALA A 391 -0.28 -26.59 11.30
N GLN A 392 -1.38 -27.01 10.66
CA GLN A 392 -2.24 -28.09 11.16
C GLN A 392 -1.63 -29.47 10.91
N GLY A 393 -1.03 -29.69 9.72
CA GLY A 393 -0.35 -30.96 9.39
C GLY A 393 0.82 -31.27 10.31
N GLY A 394 1.55 -30.26 10.78
CA GLY A 394 2.60 -30.43 11.80
C GLY A 394 2.11 -30.80 13.20
N LYS A 395 0.82 -30.58 13.51
CA LYS A 395 0.20 -30.96 14.80
C LYS A 395 -0.32 -32.40 14.83
N THR A 396 -0.55 -33.00 13.65
CA THR A 396 -1.07 -34.40 13.55
C THR A 396 0.04 -35.46 13.45
N GLY A 397 1.29 -35.05 13.44
CA GLY A 397 2.48 -35.91 13.31
C GLY A 397 3.28 -36.09 14.63
N LEU A 398 2.71 -35.75 15.77
CA LEU A 398 3.21 -36.04 17.12
C LEU A 398 2.18 -36.92 17.84
#